data_538ffbe566657e5f2750fbe64034d1a0
#
_entry.id   538ffbe566657e5f2750fbe64034d1a0
#
_cell.length_a   1.000
_cell.length_b   1.000
_cell.length_c   1.000
_cell.angle_alpha   90.00
_cell.angle_beta   90.00
_cell.angle_gamma   90.00
#
_symmetry.space_group_name_H-M   'P 1'
#
loop_
_entity.id
_entity.type
_entity.pdbx_description
1 polymer ?
#
loop_
_entity_poly.entity_id
_entity_poly.type
_entity_poly.pdbx_seq_one_letter_code
_entity_poly.pdbx_strand_id
1 'polypeptide(L)'
;LSSAASDVYKRQDATDPGINLFRFDVEKGTAVPVKSLSGIQDPSYLTVSRDGKFVYSVSETAVPDAKVCAYSFDKQTGTFSLLNEQHTDGSAPCYIWVDSKHRMAVTANYNGGSISVFSISADGALLPAEVYAYEGGRPGAERQAVPHLHCVYASPDENYLYANDLGTDRIYKYEIVASDKGLSLREGTPASFSLPVGEGPRHTVFHPNGKWAYLISELSGRVALMYYDKGNLTPVRFVEADTLHVSGSADIHITPDGRFLYASNRLKGDGIAIFSIDLENGQLTKIGYQLTGIHPRNFVITPNGKFLLCACRDSHIVQVYEIDKQSGLLKDTGKDIRVSKPVCLKFTDM
;
A
#
# COMPACT_ATOMS: atom_id res chain seq x y z
N LEU A 1 -7.36 13.84 2.76
CA LEU A 1 -6.89 12.63 3.45
C LEU A 1 -8.07 11.71 3.73
N SER A 2 -8.00 10.47 3.28
CA SER A 2 -8.94 9.42 3.68
C SER A 2 -8.18 8.35 4.46
N SER A 3 -8.80 7.79 5.49
CA SER A 3 -8.26 6.66 6.22
C SER A 3 -9.27 5.52 6.22
N ALA A 4 -8.80 4.32 5.92
CA ALA A 4 -9.56 3.11 6.09
C ALA A 4 -9.21 2.50 7.46
N ALA A 5 -10.21 2.00 8.16
CA ALA A 5 -10.04 1.30 9.43
C ALA A 5 -10.42 -0.17 9.25
N SER A 6 -9.56 -1.07 9.69
CA SER A 6 -9.80 -2.52 9.62
C SER A 6 -9.29 -3.21 10.88
N ASP A 7 -9.98 -4.25 11.29
CA ASP A 7 -9.53 -5.19 12.29
C ASP A 7 -9.34 -6.57 11.65
N VAL A 8 -8.10 -6.92 11.35
CA VAL A 8 -7.75 -8.19 10.68
C VAL A 8 -8.06 -9.42 11.55
N TYR A 9 -8.33 -9.24 12.84
CA TYR A 9 -8.54 -10.33 13.80
C TYR A 9 -9.86 -10.27 14.58
N LYS A 10 -10.65 -9.20 14.45
CA LYS A 10 -11.98 -9.10 15.08
C LYS A 10 -12.95 -8.36 14.15
N ARG A 11 -14.19 -8.84 14.08
CA ARG A 11 -15.27 -8.13 13.41
C ARG A 11 -15.34 -6.71 13.97
N GLN A 12 -15.26 -5.70 13.10
CA GLN A 12 -15.64 -4.33 13.48
C GLN A 12 -17.11 -4.37 13.91
N ASP A 13 -17.41 -3.72 15.01
CA ASP A 13 -18.80 -3.38 15.29
C ASP A 13 -19.33 -2.54 14.14
N ALA A 14 -20.48 -2.91 13.60
CA ALA A 14 -21.12 -2.28 12.43
C ALA A 14 -21.42 -0.77 12.62
N THR A 15 -21.08 -0.21 13.77
CA THR A 15 -21.26 1.19 14.16
C THR A 15 -20.06 2.09 13.84
N ASP A 16 -18.86 1.52 13.63
CA ASP A 16 -17.68 2.33 13.31
C ASP A 16 -17.61 2.62 11.81
N PRO A 17 -17.37 3.89 11.41
CA PRO A 17 -17.22 4.23 10.00
C PRO A 17 -15.96 3.58 9.43
N GLY A 18 -16.11 2.86 8.31
CA GLY A 18 -15.01 2.16 7.64
C GLY A 18 -14.05 3.11 6.93
N ILE A 19 -14.54 4.21 6.32
CA ILE A 19 -13.72 5.23 5.65
C ILE A 19 -14.01 6.58 6.28
N ASN A 20 -12.94 7.32 6.64
CA ASN A 20 -13.04 8.65 7.23
C ASN A 20 -12.35 9.67 6.32
N LEU A 21 -13.03 10.76 6.02
CA LEU A 21 -12.54 11.87 5.21
C LEU A 21 -12.19 13.06 6.10
N PHE A 22 -10.97 13.55 5.94
CA PHE A 22 -10.48 14.76 6.61
C PHE A 22 -9.98 15.77 5.58
N ARG A 23 -10.17 17.05 5.86
CA ARG A 23 -9.43 18.11 5.20
C ARG A 23 -8.14 18.33 5.98
N PHE A 24 -7.00 18.14 5.30
CA PHE A 24 -5.68 18.31 5.89
C PHE A 24 -5.01 19.57 5.36
N ASP A 25 -4.57 20.44 6.27
CA ASP A 25 -3.78 21.63 5.93
C ASP A 25 -2.30 21.24 5.83
N VAL A 26 -1.80 21.11 4.60
CA VAL A 26 -0.42 20.68 4.31
C VAL A 26 0.64 21.69 4.73
N GLU A 27 0.27 22.92 5.10
CA GLU A 27 1.21 23.92 5.63
C GLU A 27 1.26 23.93 7.15
N LYS A 28 0.12 23.66 7.81
CA LYS A 28 0.01 23.70 9.27
C LYS A 28 0.10 22.33 9.93
N GLY A 29 -0.08 21.24 9.17
CA GLY A 29 -0.12 19.87 9.70
C GLY A 29 -1.35 19.60 10.56
N THR A 30 -2.48 20.22 10.28
CA THR A 30 -3.75 20.06 11.03
C THR A 30 -4.81 19.45 10.16
N ALA A 31 -5.69 18.63 10.76
CA ALA A 31 -6.81 18.00 10.09
C ALA A 31 -8.15 18.41 10.70
N VAL A 32 -9.16 18.52 9.83
CA VAL A 32 -10.56 18.74 10.25
C VAL A 32 -11.41 17.62 9.65
N PRO A 33 -12.22 16.90 10.44
CA PRO A 33 -13.12 15.88 9.93
C PRO A 33 -14.15 16.49 8.98
N VAL A 34 -14.41 15.82 7.86
CA VAL A 34 -15.39 16.24 6.85
C VAL A 34 -16.56 15.30 6.83
N LYS A 35 -16.32 14.01 6.65
CA LYS A 35 -17.35 12.98 6.50
C LYS A 35 -16.81 11.60 6.82
N SER A 36 -17.71 10.66 7.10
CA SER A 36 -17.38 9.26 7.27
C SER A 36 -18.36 8.40 6.49
N LEU A 37 -17.89 7.26 5.99
CA LEU A 37 -18.66 6.26 5.29
C LEU A 37 -18.66 4.96 6.08
N SER A 38 -19.87 4.48 6.41
CA SER A 38 -20.12 3.19 7.08
C SER A 38 -20.61 2.14 6.09
N GLY A 39 -20.67 0.87 6.53
CA GLY A 39 -21.25 -0.22 5.73
C GLY A 39 -20.25 -1.02 4.91
N ILE A 40 -18.96 -0.71 4.98
CA ILE A 40 -17.89 -1.55 4.41
C ILE A 40 -17.34 -2.43 5.53
N GLN A 41 -17.28 -3.72 5.32
CA GLN A 41 -16.66 -4.64 6.25
C GLN A 41 -15.15 -4.71 5.99
N ASP A 42 -14.35 -4.55 7.04
CA ASP A 42 -12.88 -4.66 7.01
C ASP A 42 -12.21 -3.93 5.82
N PRO A 43 -12.42 -2.61 5.64
CA PRO A 43 -11.80 -1.85 4.57
C PRO A 43 -10.32 -1.59 4.89
N SER A 44 -9.46 -2.58 4.68
CA SER A 44 -8.05 -2.53 5.08
C SER A 44 -7.17 -1.71 4.14
N TYR A 45 -7.61 -1.53 2.90
CA TYR A 45 -6.89 -0.72 1.92
C TYR A 45 -7.84 -0.06 0.92
N LEU A 46 -7.49 1.13 0.51
CA LEU A 46 -8.20 1.87 -0.52
C LEU A 46 -7.23 2.58 -1.47
N THR A 47 -7.72 2.92 -2.65
CA THR A 47 -7.04 3.80 -3.59
C THR A 47 -8.03 4.83 -4.14
N VAL A 48 -7.47 5.96 -4.60
CA VAL A 48 -8.24 7.04 -5.22
C VAL A 48 -7.78 7.16 -6.68
N SER A 49 -8.70 7.32 -7.61
CA SER A 49 -8.37 7.58 -9.01
C SER A 49 -7.55 8.86 -9.14
N ARG A 50 -6.69 8.94 -10.15
CA ARG A 50 -5.78 10.08 -10.35
C ARG A 50 -6.51 11.43 -10.46
N ASP A 51 -7.71 11.45 -11.03
CA ASP A 51 -8.56 12.65 -11.11
C ASP A 51 -9.34 12.92 -9.81
N GLY A 52 -9.25 12.04 -8.84
CA GLY A 52 -9.88 12.11 -7.52
C GLY A 52 -11.41 11.98 -7.55
N LYS A 53 -12.01 11.43 -8.62
CA LYS A 53 -13.46 11.27 -8.74
C LYS A 53 -13.98 9.94 -8.24
N PHE A 54 -13.10 8.95 -8.09
CA PHE A 54 -13.48 7.60 -7.70
C PHE A 54 -12.59 7.08 -6.57
N VAL A 55 -13.20 6.29 -5.70
CA VAL A 55 -12.52 5.60 -4.60
C VAL A 55 -12.86 4.12 -4.67
N TYR A 56 -11.84 3.29 -4.56
CA TYR A 56 -11.96 1.84 -4.53
C TYR A 56 -11.43 1.32 -3.21
N SER A 57 -12.23 0.57 -2.48
CA SER A 57 -11.85 -0.02 -1.20
C SER A 57 -12.03 -1.52 -1.23
N VAL A 58 -11.02 -2.25 -0.77
CA VAL A 58 -11.17 -3.69 -0.53
C VAL A 58 -12.02 -3.92 0.72
N SER A 59 -12.69 -5.08 0.78
CA SER A 59 -13.25 -5.66 1.98
C SER A 59 -12.45 -6.93 2.27
N GLU A 60 -11.51 -6.84 3.24
CA GLU A 60 -10.52 -7.88 3.55
C GLU A 60 -11.16 -9.02 4.34
N THR A 61 -12.06 -9.74 3.68
CA THR A 61 -12.80 -10.88 4.23
C THR A 61 -12.45 -12.17 3.51
N ALA A 62 -12.96 -13.30 4.02
CA ALA A 62 -12.86 -14.58 3.32
C ALA A 62 -13.88 -14.65 2.19
N VAL A 63 -13.63 -15.50 1.18
CA VAL A 63 -14.68 -15.87 0.21
C VAL A 63 -15.84 -16.57 0.92
N PRO A 64 -17.11 -16.39 0.50
CA PRO A 64 -17.52 -15.65 -0.71
C PRO A 64 -17.64 -14.14 -0.52
N ASP A 65 -17.44 -13.58 0.67
CA ASP A 65 -17.74 -12.17 0.98
C ASP A 65 -16.61 -11.18 0.60
N ALA A 66 -15.42 -11.71 0.22
CA ALA A 66 -14.28 -10.91 -0.23
C ALA A 66 -14.61 -10.11 -1.49
N LYS A 67 -14.48 -8.79 -1.43
CA LYS A 67 -14.91 -7.90 -2.52
C LYS A 67 -14.14 -6.59 -2.60
N VAL A 68 -14.36 -5.86 -3.69
CA VAL A 68 -14.01 -4.45 -3.86
C VAL A 68 -15.30 -3.65 -3.99
N CYS A 69 -15.37 -2.54 -3.25
CA CYS A 69 -16.44 -1.55 -3.34
C CYS A 69 -15.94 -0.35 -4.15
N ALA A 70 -16.65 0.02 -5.21
CA ALA A 70 -16.37 1.18 -6.04
C ALA A 70 -17.32 2.33 -5.69
N TYR A 71 -16.77 3.53 -5.49
CA TYR A 71 -17.52 4.74 -5.16
C TYR A 71 -17.17 5.86 -6.13
N SER A 72 -18.19 6.63 -6.54
CA SER A 72 -17.92 7.99 -7.00
C SER A 72 -17.70 8.91 -5.81
N PHE A 73 -16.84 9.91 -5.98
CA PHE A 73 -16.47 10.86 -4.94
C PHE A 73 -16.65 12.29 -5.42
N ASP A 74 -17.54 13.01 -4.76
CA ASP A 74 -17.72 14.45 -4.96
C ASP A 74 -16.80 15.23 -4.04
N LYS A 75 -15.76 15.82 -4.61
CA LYS A 75 -14.75 16.62 -3.89
C LYS A 75 -15.32 17.86 -3.21
N GLN A 76 -16.38 18.46 -3.76
CA GLN A 76 -16.96 19.69 -3.20
C GLN A 76 -17.73 19.42 -1.91
N THR A 77 -18.49 18.33 -1.91
CA THR A 77 -19.35 17.96 -0.76
C THR A 77 -18.71 16.91 0.15
N GLY A 78 -17.63 16.26 -0.29
CA GLY A 78 -17.01 15.11 0.39
C GLY A 78 -17.90 13.86 0.37
N THR A 79 -18.83 13.76 -0.61
CA THR A 79 -19.81 12.67 -0.63
C THR A 79 -19.30 11.47 -1.43
N PHE A 80 -19.41 10.28 -0.81
CA PHE A 80 -19.21 9.00 -1.47
C PHE A 80 -20.57 8.43 -1.90
N SER A 81 -20.67 7.99 -3.16
CA SER A 81 -21.85 7.27 -3.66
C SER A 81 -21.41 5.92 -4.20
N LEU A 82 -21.96 4.83 -3.64
CA LEU A 82 -21.65 3.49 -4.10
C LEU A 82 -22.08 3.32 -5.56
N LEU A 83 -21.14 2.91 -6.40
CA LEU A 83 -21.40 2.55 -7.80
C LEU A 83 -21.76 1.07 -7.88
N ASN A 84 -20.88 0.20 -7.43
CA ASN A 84 -21.12 -1.22 -7.31
C ASN A 84 -20.10 -1.91 -6.39
N GLU A 85 -20.31 -3.20 -6.20
CA GLU A 85 -19.39 -4.11 -5.53
C GLU A 85 -19.09 -5.28 -6.47
N GLN A 86 -17.85 -5.77 -6.47
CA GLN A 86 -17.45 -6.97 -7.21
C GLN A 86 -16.67 -7.92 -6.30
N HIS A 87 -16.98 -9.20 -6.38
CA HIS A 87 -16.21 -10.21 -5.68
C HIS A 87 -14.80 -10.30 -6.23
N THR A 88 -13.83 -10.52 -5.34
CA THR A 88 -12.44 -10.74 -5.74
C THR A 88 -12.17 -12.17 -6.16
N ASP A 89 -13.06 -13.11 -5.76
CA ASP A 89 -12.89 -14.56 -5.93
C ASP A 89 -11.53 -15.06 -5.38
N GLY A 90 -10.91 -14.26 -4.53
CA GLY A 90 -9.69 -14.52 -3.77
C GLY A 90 -9.83 -13.97 -2.35
N SER A 91 -9.48 -14.78 -1.34
CA SER A 91 -9.65 -14.43 0.08
C SER A 91 -8.68 -13.37 0.57
N ALA A 92 -9.18 -12.49 1.46
CA ALA A 92 -8.44 -11.44 2.13
C ALA A 92 -7.71 -10.48 1.16
N PRO A 93 -8.44 -9.73 0.31
CA PRO A 93 -7.85 -8.67 -0.50
C PRO A 93 -7.31 -7.57 0.43
N CYS A 94 -5.98 -7.37 0.43
CA CYS A 94 -5.30 -6.45 1.35
C CYS A 94 -4.65 -5.25 0.66
N TYR A 95 -4.72 -5.19 -0.65
CA TYR A 95 -4.17 -4.09 -1.47
C TYR A 95 -5.00 -3.91 -2.73
N ILE A 96 -5.11 -2.67 -3.22
CA ILE A 96 -5.70 -2.35 -4.52
C ILE A 96 -4.90 -1.25 -5.21
N TRP A 97 -4.62 -1.45 -6.50
CA TRP A 97 -4.03 -0.49 -7.41
C TRP A 97 -5.00 -0.19 -8.57
N VAL A 98 -4.95 1.03 -9.10
CA VAL A 98 -5.73 1.48 -10.26
C VAL A 98 -4.79 2.19 -11.23
N ASP A 99 -4.90 1.91 -12.55
CA ASP A 99 -4.09 2.57 -13.57
C ASP A 99 -4.39 4.07 -13.67
N SER A 100 -3.40 4.85 -14.11
CA SER A 100 -3.50 6.32 -14.17
C SER A 100 -4.60 6.86 -15.09
N LYS A 101 -5.04 6.05 -16.06
CA LYS A 101 -6.12 6.35 -17.01
C LYS A 101 -7.46 5.78 -16.57
N HIS A 102 -7.52 5.15 -15.39
CA HIS A 102 -8.75 4.67 -14.79
C HIS A 102 -9.50 3.64 -15.66
N ARG A 103 -8.80 2.59 -16.11
CA ARG A 103 -9.34 1.53 -16.97
C ARG A 103 -9.27 0.15 -16.34
N MET A 104 -8.35 -0.03 -15.39
CA MET A 104 -8.10 -1.31 -14.73
C MET A 104 -7.82 -1.10 -13.24
N ALA A 105 -8.41 -1.98 -12.41
CA ALA A 105 -8.05 -2.13 -11.00
C ALA A 105 -7.51 -3.54 -10.76
N VAL A 106 -6.55 -3.68 -9.85
CA VAL A 106 -5.97 -4.97 -9.48
C VAL A 106 -5.86 -5.07 -7.96
N THR A 107 -6.33 -6.19 -7.38
CA THR A 107 -6.15 -6.48 -5.96
C THR A 107 -5.07 -7.52 -5.72
N ALA A 108 -4.42 -7.45 -4.56
CA ALA A 108 -3.62 -8.54 -4.01
C ALA A 108 -4.46 -9.24 -2.93
N ASN A 109 -4.66 -10.55 -3.06
CA ASN A 109 -5.47 -11.37 -2.16
C ASN A 109 -4.55 -12.23 -1.29
N TYR A 110 -4.36 -11.83 -0.03
CA TYR A 110 -3.34 -12.40 0.85
C TYR A 110 -3.58 -13.89 1.13
N ASN A 111 -4.75 -14.23 1.68
CA ASN A 111 -5.08 -15.64 1.99
C ASN A 111 -5.50 -16.42 0.73
N GLY A 112 -5.90 -15.74 -0.32
CA GLY A 112 -6.24 -16.36 -1.60
C GLY A 112 -5.03 -16.77 -2.42
N GLY A 113 -3.83 -16.25 -2.11
CA GLY A 113 -2.63 -16.51 -2.92
C GLY A 113 -2.81 -16.11 -4.38
N SER A 114 -3.50 -15.00 -4.65
CA SER A 114 -3.93 -14.60 -6.00
C SER A 114 -3.94 -13.09 -6.17
N ILE A 115 -4.06 -12.63 -7.40
CA ILE A 115 -4.48 -11.27 -7.74
C ILE A 115 -5.80 -11.34 -8.51
N SER A 116 -6.64 -10.30 -8.37
CA SER A 116 -7.89 -10.18 -9.13
C SER A 116 -7.86 -8.89 -9.95
N VAL A 117 -8.12 -9.02 -11.24
CA VAL A 117 -8.04 -7.95 -12.24
C VAL A 117 -9.45 -7.57 -12.66
N PHE A 118 -9.78 -6.29 -12.56
CA PHE A 118 -11.08 -5.73 -12.90
C PHE A 118 -10.92 -4.70 -14.02
N SER A 119 -11.72 -4.79 -15.06
CA SER A 119 -11.92 -3.66 -15.95
C SER A 119 -12.80 -2.62 -15.28
N ILE A 120 -12.53 -1.35 -15.53
CA ILE A 120 -13.29 -0.21 -15.01
C ILE A 120 -14.11 0.37 -16.16
N SER A 121 -15.43 0.49 -15.97
CA SER A 121 -16.32 1.14 -16.93
C SER A 121 -16.18 2.67 -16.91
N ALA A 122 -16.74 3.35 -17.91
CA ALA A 122 -16.60 4.80 -18.05
C ALA A 122 -17.22 5.61 -16.88
N ASP A 123 -18.19 5.05 -16.18
CA ASP A 123 -18.82 5.62 -14.99
C ASP A 123 -18.11 5.26 -13.67
N GLY A 124 -17.01 4.49 -13.74
CA GLY A 124 -16.19 4.10 -12.59
C GLY A 124 -16.59 2.79 -11.95
N ALA A 125 -17.63 2.09 -12.42
CA ALA A 125 -18.03 0.81 -11.89
C ALA A 125 -17.04 -0.30 -12.30
N LEU A 126 -16.89 -1.32 -11.46
CA LEU A 126 -16.03 -2.47 -11.73
C LEU A 126 -16.81 -3.54 -12.51
N LEU A 127 -16.16 -4.16 -13.47
CA LEU A 127 -16.65 -5.38 -14.13
C LEU A 127 -16.18 -6.62 -13.36
N PRO A 128 -16.76 -7.81 -13.59
CA PRO A 128 -16.33 -9.04 -12.93
C PRO A 128 -14.83 -9.31 -13.04
N ALA A 129 -14.26 -9.90 -11.99
CA ALA A 129 -12.82 -10.15 -11.89
C ALA A 129 -12.35 -11.27 -12.82
N GLU A 130 -11.13 -11.12 -13.32
CA GLU A 130 -10.28 -12.21 -13.79
C GLU A 130 -9.25 -12.52 -12.71
N VAL A 131 -9.09 -13.79 -12.31
CA VAL A 131 -8.23 -14.20 -11.19
C VAL A 131 -7.00 -14.93 -11.68
N TYR A 132 -5.84 -14.50 -11.18
CA TYR A 132 -4.53 -15.13 -11.40
C TYR A 132 -4.08 -15.74 -10.07
N ALA A 133 -4.18 -17.07 -9.94
CA ALA A 133 -3.77 -17.81 -8.75
C ALA A 133 -2.33 -18.29 -8.87
N TYR A 134 -1.64 -18.35 -7.75
CA TYR A 134 -0.24 -18.77 -7.67
C TYR A 134 -0.10 -20.02 -6.83
N GLU A 135 0.96 -20.76 -7.10
CA GLU A 135 1.32 -21.97 -6.39
C GLU A 135 2.73 -21.89 -5.83
N GLY A 136 3.04 -22.73 -4.87
CA GLY A 136 4.36 -22.80 -4.24
C GLY A 136 4.31 -22.49 -2.76
N GLY A 137 5.48 -22.20 -2.21
CA GLY A 137 5.71 -22.01 -0.79
C GLY A 137 6.65 -23.05 -0.22
N ARG A 138 6.89 -23.00 1.09
CA ARG A 138 7.79 -23.89 1.82
C ARG A 138 6.99 -24.63 2.90
N PRO A 139 6.65 -25.90 2.68
CA PRO A 139 5.92 -26.70 3.67
C PRO A 139 6.60 -26.64 5.05
N GLY A 140 5.83 -26.35 6.10
CA GLY A 140 6.31 -26.22 7.47
C GLY A 140 6.83 -24.83 7.86
N ALA A 141 6.94 -23.89 6.93
CA ALA A 141 7.20 -22.49 7.25
C ALA A 141 5.88 -21.79 7.61
N GLU A 142 5.76 -21.27 8.83
CA GLU A 142 4.51 -20.73 9.38
C GLU A 142 3.83 -19.68 8.47
N ARG A 143 4.61 -18.74 7.93
CA ARG A 143 4.10 -17.61 7.12
C ARG A 143 4.40 -17.74 5.62
N GLN A 144 5.03 -18.83 5.19
CA GLN A 144 5.48 -19.07 3.83
C GLN A 144 5.19 -20.48 3.33
N ALA A 145 4.16 -21.14 3.89
CA ALA A 145 3.75 -22.47 3.45
C ALA A 145 3.00 -22.44 2.10
N VAL A 146 2.36 -21.32 1.78
CA VAL A 146 1.59 -21.07 0.57
C VAL A 146 1.82 -19.63 0.09
N PRO A 147 1.43 -19.27 -1.15
CA PRO A 147 1.49 -17.90 -1.64
C PRO A 147 0.63 -16.95 -0.81
N HIS A 148 1.16 -15.72 -0.60
CA HIS A 148 0.47 -14.63 0.09
C HIS A 148 0.74 -13.30 -0.63
N LEU A 149 -0.11 -12.96 -1.60
CA LEU A 149 0.03 -11.72 -2.37
C LEU A 149 -0.31 -10.53 -1.48
N HIS A 150 0.65 -9.58 -1.34
CA HIS A 150 0.47 -8.48 -0.41
C HIS A 150 0.39 -7.10 -1.07
N CYS A 151 0.97 -6.92 -2.25
CA CYS A 151 0.99 -5.64 -2.94
C CYS A 151 1.01 -5.87 -4.45
N VAL A 152 0.30 -5.01 -5.17
CA VAL A 152 0.39 -4.88 -6.62
C VAL A 152 0.73 -3.43 -6.97
N TYR A 153 1.63 -3.23 -7.92
CA TYR A 153 2.08 -1.90 -8.32
C TYR A 153 2.57 -1.91 -9.76
N ALA A 154 2.48 -0.78 -10.44
CA ALA A 154 2.98 -0.66 -11.81
C ALA A 154 4.39 -0.06 -11.85
N SER A 155 5.08 -0.29 -12.98
CA SER A 155 6.25 0.50 -13.36
C SER A 155 5.88 1.98 -13.56
N PRO A 156 6.85 2.91 -13.49
CA PRO A 156 6.57 4.34 -13.65
C PRO A 156 5.90 4.73 -14.97
N ASP A 157 6.11 3.94 -16.03
CA ASP A 157 5.51 4.09 -17.35
C ASP A 157 4.21 3.30 -17.54
N GLU A 158 3.78 2.57 -16.51
CA GLU A 158 2.61 1.67 -16.52
C GLU A 158 2.61 0.63 -17.65
N ASN A 159 3.77 0.24 -18.14
CA ASN A 159 3.89 -0.86 -19.11
C ASN A 159 3.91 -2.23 -18.42
N TYR A 160 4.31 -2.28 -17.15
CA TYR A 160 4.43 -3.50 -16.36
C TYR A 160 3.69 -3.38 -15.03
N LEU A 161 3.07 -4.48 -14.62
CA LEU A 161 2.52 -4.68 -13.28
C LEU A 161 3.37 -5.70 -12.54
N TYR A 162 3.59 -5.46 -11.25
CA TYR A 162 4.26 -6.38 -10.35
C TYR A 162 3.34 -6.77 -9.20
N ALA A 163 3.51 -8.02 -8.72
CA ALA A 163 2.80 -8.52 -7.55
C ALA A 163 3.79 -9.16 -6.58
N ASN A 164 3.87 -8.61 -5.36
CA ASN A 164 4.74 -9.12 -4.31
C ASN A 164 4.06 -10.29 -3.61
N ASP A 165 4.73 -11.43 -3.57
CA ASP A 165 4.29 -12.63 -2.86
C ASP A 165 5.16 -12.89 -1.63
N LEU A 166 4.64 -12.52 -0.47
CA LEU A 166 5.28 -12.74 0.83
C LEU A 166 5.53 -14.23 1.09
N GLY A 167 4.61 -15.08 0.64
CA GLY A 167 4.63 -16.53 0.91
C GLY A 167 5.71 -17.29 0.13
N THR A 168 6.11 -16.80 -1.04
CA THR A 168 7.06 -17.52 -1.92
C THR A 168 8.38 -16.78 -2.14
N ASP A 169 8.60 -15.62 -1.50
CA ASP A 169 9.77 -14.75 -1.72
C ASP A 169 9.92 -14.34 -3.19
N ARG A 170 8.82 -14.01 -3.88
CA ARG A 170 8.80 -13.66 -5.30
C ARG A 170 8.11 -12.33 -5.57
N ILE A 171 8.53 -11.72 -6.68
CA ILE A 171 7.83 -10.60 -7.31
C ILE A 171 7.42 -11.10 -8.70
N TYR A 172 6.13 -11.31 -8.92
CA TYR A 172 5.60 -11.68 -10.23
C TYR A 172 5.54 -10.46 -11.15
N LYS A 173 5.72 -10.66 -12.44
CA LYS A 173 5.74 -9.62 -13.46
C LYS A 173 4.74 -9.90 -14.56
N TYR A 174 4.01 -8.88 -14.93
CA TYR A 174 3.09 -8.86 -16.07
C TYR A 174 3.35 -7.66 -16.96
N GLU A 175 3.09 -7.83 -18.26
CA GLU A 175 2.93 -6.72 -19.19
C GLU A 175 1.49 -6.26 -19.17
N ILE A 176 1.27 -4.96 -19.11
CA ILE A 176 -0.08 -4.36 -19.23
C ILE A 176 -0.32 -4.16 -20.71
N VAL A 177 -1.30 -4.88 -21.27
CA VAL A 177 -1.59 -4.88 -22.71
C VAL A 177 -3.03 -4.46 -22.99
N ALA A 178 -3.26 -3.86 -24.17
CA ALA A 178 -4.61 -3.57 -24.63
C ALA A 178 -5.36 -4.88 -24.97
N SER A 179 -6.64 -4.92 -24.66
CA SER A 179 -7.56 -6.02 -24.97
C SER A 179 -8.91 -5.48 -25.43
N ASP A 180 -9.76 -6.35 -25.95
CA ASP A 180 -11.13 -5.99 -26.37
C ASP A 180 -12.02 -5.49 -25.21
N LYS A 181 -11.60 -5.81 -23.97
CA LYS A 181 -12.28 -5.39 -22.72
C LYS A 181 -11.60 -4.20 -22.03
N GLY A 182 -10.63 -3.54 -22.68
CA GLY A 182 -9.85 -2.44 -22.13
C GLY A 182 -8.39 -2.82 -21.92
N LEU A 183 -7.97 -3.14 -20.71
CA LEU A 183 -6.63 -3.63 -20.38
C LEU A 183 -6.69 -5.06 -19.86
N SER A 184 -5.64 -5.82 -20.12
CA SER A 184 -5.42 -7.16 -19.54
C SER A 184 -3.95 -7.32 -19.16
N LEU A 185 -3.64 -8.42 -18.44
CA LEU A 185 -2.30 -8.78 -18.04
C LEU A 185 -1.81 -9.94 -18.89
N ARG A 186 -0.58 -9.81 -19.42
CA ARG A 186 0.16 -10.88 -20.06
C ARG A 186 1.37 -11.22 -19.21
N GLU A 187 1.62 -12.50 -18.96
CA GLU A 187 2.80 -12.94 -18.23
C GLU A 187 4.08 -12.34 -18.82
N GLY A 188 4.92 -11.78 -17.96
CA GLY A 188 6.16 -11.14 -18.37
C GLY A 188 7.29 -12.13 -18.64
N THR A 189 8.36 -11.62 -19.25
CA THR A 189 9.60 -12.36 -19.41
C THR A 189 10.74 -11.58 -18.72
N PRO A 190 11.37 -12.12 -17.64
CA PRO A 190 10.97 -13.31 -16.90
C PRO A 190 9.58 -13.14 -16.22
N ALA A 191 8.91 -14.24 -15.89
CA ALA A 191 7.60 -14.22 -15.24
C ALA A 191 7.66 -13.77 -13.77
N SER A 192 8.80 -13.91 -13.12
CA SER A 192 9.02 -13.47 -11.74
C SER A 192 10.49 -13.23 -11.43
N PHE A 193 10.73 -12.47 -10.34
CA PHE A 193 12.03 -12.25 -9.72
C PHE A 193 12.03 -12.91 -8.34
N SER A 194 13.05 -13.72 -8.05
CA SER A 194 13.20 -14.35 -6.72
C SER A 194 14.04 -13.47 -5.80
N LEU A 195 13.64 -13.40 -4.56
CA LEU A 195 14.38 -12.81 -3.45
C LEU A 195 15.04 -13.91 -2.60
N PRO A 196 15.99 -13.58 -1.73
CA PRO A 196 16.51 -14.53 -0.75
C PRO A 196 15.38 -15.14 0.10
N VAL A 197 15.60 -16.37 0.55
CA VAL A 197 14.63 -17.10 1.36
C VAL A 197 14.37 -16.39 2.68
N GLY A 198 13.11 -16.19 3.03
CA GLY A 198 12.69 -15.57 4.29
C GLY A 198 12.57 -14.06 4.23
N GLU A 199 12.65 -13.45 3.07
CA GLU A 199 12.38 -12.01 2.92
C GLU A 199 10.93 -11.67 3.22
N GLY A 200 9.98 -12.33 2.59
CA GLY A 200 8.57 -11.98 2.67
C GLY A 200 8.28 -10.60 2.08
N PRO A 201 8.40 -10.41 0.75
CA PRO A 201 8.20 -9.13 0.08
C PRO A 201 6.78 -8.61 0.35
N ARG A 202 6.69 -7.34 0.78
CA ARG A 202 5.42 -6.76 1.20
C ARG A 202 5.01 -5.59 0.32
N HIS A 203 5.58 -4.43 0.48
CA HIS A 203 5.29 -3.22 -0.28
C HIS A 203 6.51 -2.74 -1.06
N THR A 204 6.28 -2.09 -2.20
CA THR A 204 7.33 -1.54 -3.05
C THR A 204 6.98 -0.10 -3.45
N VAL A 205 8.01 0.74 -3.54
CA VAL A 205 7.90 2.11 -4.05
C VAL A 205 9.00 2.36 -5.08
N PHE A 206 8.64 3.00 -6.20
CA PHE A 206 9.61 3.49 -7.17
C PHE A 206 10.17 4.84 -6.73
N HIS A 207 11.46 5.05 -6.94
CA HIS A 207 12.08 6.35 -6.79
C HIS A 207 11.57 7.29 -7.90
N PRO A 208 11.40 8.61 -7.64
CA PRO A 208 10.92 9.57 -8.64
C PRO A 208 11.74 9.63 -9.93
N ASN A 209 13.03 9.23 -9.90
CA ASN A 209 13.86 9.17 -11.11
C ASN A 209 13.52 8.01 -12.07
N GLY A 210 12.64 7.08 -11.65
CA GLY A 210 12.23 5.93 -12.44
C GLY A 210 13.28 4.84 -12.67
N LYS A 211 14.45 4.91 -12.02
CA LYS A 211 15.57 3.96 -12.21
C LYS A 211 15.70 2.95 -11.06
N TRP A 212 15.17 3.27 -9.89
CA TRP A 212 15.27 2.47 -8.68
C TRP A 212 13.90 2.16 -8.11
N ALA A 213 13.79 1.00 -7.50
CA ALA A 213 12.67 0.63 -6.65
C ALA A 213 13.18 0.15 -5.30
N TYR A 214 12.39 0.38 -4.26
CA TYR A 214 12.69 -0.08 -2.91
C TYR A 214 11.54 -0.91 -2.40
N LEU A 215 11.86 -2.10 -1.91
CA LEU A 215 10.90 -3.07 -1.39
C LEU A 215 11.15 -3.27 0.10
N ILE A 216 10.10 -3.16 0.91
CA ILE A 216 10.13 -3.58 2.31
C ILE A 216 9.70 -5.03 2.44
N SER A 217 10.54 -5.84 3.08
CA SER A 217 10.26 -7.24 3.39
C SER A 217 9.68 -7.34 4.79
N GLU A 218 8.48 -7.92 4.94
CA GLU A 218 7.79 -8.02 6.23
C GLU A 218 8.53 -8.96 7.20
N LEU A 219 9.02 -10.10 6.70
CA LEU A 219 9.57 -11.15 7.54
C LEU A 219 11.02 -10.90 7.94
N SER A 220 11.86 -10.50 7.00
CA SER A 220 13.27 -10.19 7.28
C SER A 220 13.46 -8.82 7.94
N GLY A 221 12.53 -7.89 7.78
CA GLY A 221 12.68 -6.52 8.26
C GLY A 221 13.69 -5.68 7.45
N ARG A 222 13.98 -6.08 6.21
CA ARG A 222 14.97 -5.40 5.35
C ARG A 222 14.30 -4.61 4.23
N VAL A 223 14.97 -3.54 3.81
CA VAL A 223 14.66 -2.83 2.58
C VAL A 223 15.62 -3.28 1.49
N ALA A 224 15.09 -3.79 0.38
CA ALA A 224 15.84 -4.12 -0.82
C ALA A 224 15.89 -2.92 -1.77
N LEU A 225 17.08 -2.48 -2.16
CA LEU A 225 17.30 -1.62 -3.34
C LEU A 225 17.30 -2.52 -4.57
N MET A 226 16.47 -2.17 -5.55
CA MET A 226 16.39 -2.84 -6.84
C MET A 226 16.64 -1.84 -7.97
N TYR A 227 17.46 -2.20 -8.95
CA TYR A 227 17.58 -1.44 -10.18
C TYR A 227 16.47 -1.84 -11.14
N TYR A 228 15.85 -0.84 -11.74
CA TYR A 228 14.80 -1.00 -12.74
C TYR A 228 15.32 -0.66 -14.13
N ASP A 229 15.16 -1.59 -15.08
CA ASP A 229 15.42 -1.38 -16.49
C ASP A 229 14.38 -2.11 -17.34
N LYS A 230 13.53 -1.36 -18.06
CA LYS A 230 12.58 -1.89 -19.06
C LYS A 230 11.79 -3.12 -18.56
N GLY A 231 11.22 -3.02 -17.39
CA GLY A 231 10.42 -4.07 -16.77
C GLY A 231 11.24 -5.09 -15.96
N ASN A 232 12.57 -4.99 -15.92
CA ASN A 232 13.38 -5.88 -15.10
C ASN A 232 13.69 -5.20 -13.75
N LEU A 233 13.54 -5.98 -12.67
CA LEU A 233 13.92 -5.60 -11.31
C LEU A 233 15.10 -6.45 -10.87
N THR A 234 16.23 -5.81 -10.59
CA THR A 234 17.44 -6.48 -10.13
C THR A 234 17.78 -6.07 -8.71
N PRO A 235 17.57 -6.93 -7.71
CA PRO A 235 17.98 -6.65 -6.35
C PRO A 235 19.50 -6.50 -6.25
N VAL A 236 19.97 -5.39 -5.64
CA VAL A 236 21.42 -5.10 -5.56
C VAL A 236 21.92 -4.97 -4.13
N ARG A 237 21.05 -4.59 -3.19
CA ARG A 237 21.44 -4.42 -1.79
C ARG A 237 20.23 -4.54 -0.87
N PHE A 238 20.47 -5.08 0.33
CA PHE A 238 19.51 -5.17 1.42
C PHE A 238 20.04 -4.40 2.63
N VAL A 239 19.19 -3.57 3.25
CA VAL A 239 19.52 -2.77 4.43
C VAL A 239 18.48 -3.02 5.52
N GLU A 240 18.91 -3.19 6.77
CA GLU A 240 18.01 -3.45 7.89
C GLU A 240 17.19 -2.22 8.25
N ALA A 241 15.86 -2.37 8.21
CA ALA A 241 14.90 -1.40 8.76
C ALA A 241 14.49 -1.81 10.18
N ASP A 242 14.20 -3.10 10.41
CA ASP A 242 13.86 -3.67 11.72
C ASP A 242 15.09 -4.35 12.36
N THR A 243 15.70 -3.67 13.32
CA THR A 243 16.85 -4.21 14.07
C THR A 243 16.44 -5.15 15.21
N LEU A 244 15.15 -5.29 15.50
CA LEU A 244 14.62 -6.21 16.52
C LEU A 244 14.22 -7.56 15.93
N HIS A 245 14.19 -7.66 14.59
CA HIS A 245 13.88 -8.88 13.82
C HIS A 245 12.57 -9.57 14.25
N VAL A 246 11.52 -8.76 14.41
CA VAL A 246 10.21 -9.27 14.88
C VAL A 246 9.25 -9.65 13.76
N SER A 247 9.70 -9.64 12.50
CA SER A 247 8.92 -10.05 11.31
C SER A 247 7.62 -9.27 11.15
N GLY A 248 7.68 -7.94 11.35
CA GLY A 248 6.53 -7.06 11.37
C GLY A 248 6.67 -5.78 10.55
N SER A 249 7.66 -5.67 9.66
CA SER A 249 7.77 -4.48 8.79
C SER A 249 6.55 -4.33 7.90
N ALA A 250 6.17 -3.08 7.59
CA ALA A 250 4.88 -2.83 6.97
C ALA A 250 4.96 -1.97 5.71
N ASP A 251 5.08 -0.68 5.82
CA ASP A 251 4.93 0.24 4.70
C ASP A 251 6.21 0.96 4.36
N ILE A 252 6.30 1.51 3.15
CA ILE A 252 7.50 2.15 2.63
C ILE A 252 7.13 3.31 1.70
N HIS A 253 7.69 4.49 1.94
CA HIS A 253 7.51 5.67 1.09
C HIS A 253 8.79 6.48 0.97
N ILE A 254 8.88 7.27 -0.12
CA ILE A 254 9.99 8.18 -0.43
C ILE A 254 9.46 9.61 -0.43
N THR A 255 10.27 10.57 0.02
CA THR A 255 9.94 11.99 -0.13
C THR A 255 9.79 12.37 -1.61
N PRO A 256 8.93 13.36 -1.95
CA PRO A 256 8.74 13.77 -3.36
C PRO A 256 10.02 14.20 -4.08
N ASP A 257 11.00 14.70 -3.34
CA ASP A 257 12.33 15.09 -3.87
C ASP A 257 13.31 13.91 -4.03
N GLY A 258 12.91 12.70 -3.63
CA GLY A 258 13.71 11.49 -3.75
C GLY A 258 14.85 11.34 -2.74
N ARG A 259 15.00 12.24 -1.74
CA ARG A 259 16.17 12.27 -0.86
C ARG A 259 16.10 11.34 0.34
N PHE A 260 14.90 11.04 0.82
CA PHE A 260 14.70 10.25 2.02
C PHE A 260 13.67 9.16 1.81
N LEU A 261 13.93 8.01 2.44
CA LEU A 261 13.03 6.86 2.46
C LEU A 261 12.68 6.54 3.91
N TYR A 262 11.41 6.20 4.12
CA TYR A 262 10.86 5.78 5.40
C TYR A 262 10.28 4.39 5.29
N ALA A 263 10.45 3.56 6.35
CA ALA A 263 9.90 2.22 6.42
C ALA A 263 9.35 1.96 7.83
N SER A 264 8.08 1.55 7.93
CA SER A 264 7.43 1.31 9.24
C SER A 264 7.62 -0.12 9.72
N ASN A 265 7.79 -0.29 11.04
CA ASN A 265 7.93 -1.55 11.74
C ASN A 265 6.92 -1.66 12.86
N ARG A 266 6.34 -2.86 13.07
CA ARG A 266 5.27 -3.16 14.03
C ARG A 266 5.72 -4.23 15.03
N LEU A 267 4.85 -4.55 15.99
CA LEU A 267 4.88 -5.69 16.91
C LEU A 267 5.75 -5.52 18.16
N LYS A 268 6.96 -4.99 18.11
CA LYS A 268 7.80 -4.75 19.30
C LYS A 268 8.66 -3.50 19.21
N GLY A 269 8.81 -2.86 18.24
CA GLY A 269 9.60 -1.65 18.07
C GLY A 269 8.86 -0.70 17.17
N ASP A 270 7.56 -0.54 17.49
CA ASP A 270 6.65 0.27 16.70
C ASP A 270 7.27 1.61 16.34
N GLY A 271 7.51 1.82 15.05
CA GLY A 271 8.22 3.02 14.61
C GLY A 271 8.53 3.04 13.13
N ILE A 272 9.25 4.06 12.73
CA ILE A 272 9.64 4.35 11.35
C ILE A 272 11.16 4.42 11.26
N ALA A 273 11.77 3.53 10.51
CA ALA A 273 13.17 3.62 10.11
C ALA A 273 13.34 4.69 9.04
N ILE A 274 14.37 5.51 9.18
CA ILE A 274 14.65 6.68 8.34
C ILE A 274 15.96 6.49 7.61
N PHE A 275 15.93 6.65 6.29
CA PHE A 275 17.12 6.49 5.45
C PHE A 275 17.32 7.72 4.57
N SER A 276 18.58 8.12 4.37
CA SER A 276 18.96 8.97 3.25
C SER A 276 19.21 8.12 2.01
N ILE A 277 18.90 8.66 0.84
CA ILE A 277 19.13 8.05 -0.47
C ILE A 277 20.31 8.76 -1.14
N ASP A 278 21.31 8.02 -1.53
CA ASP A 278 22.38 8.52 -2.41
C ASP A 278 21.80 8.71 -3.83
N LEU A 279 21.71 9.94 -4.29
CA LEU A 279 21.09 10.29 -5.57
C LEU A 279 21.92 9.88 -6.80
N GLU A 280 23.15 9.42 -6.63
CA GLU A 280 23.99 8.91 -7.72
C GLU A 280 23.73 7.43 -8.00
N ASN A 281 23.50 6.64 -6.96
CA ASN A 281 23.44 5.17 -7.07
C ASN A 281 22.25 4.51 -6.35
N GLY A 282 21.40 5.30 -5.66
CA GLY A 282 20.21 4.81 -4.94
C GLY A 282 20.49 4.11 -3.61
N GLN A 283 21.74 4.09 -3.13
CA GLN A 283 22.06 3.39 -1.89
C GLN A 283 21.45 4.07 -0.67
N LEU A 284 21.01 3.24 0.29
CA LEU A 284 20.40 3.67 1.52
C LEU A 284 21.43 3.73 2.65
N THR A 285 21.40 4.82 3.42
CA THR A 285 22.07 4.93 4.71
C THR A 285 21.03 5.19 5.79
N LYS A 286 20.94 4.31 6.80
CA LYS A 286 20.04 4.52 7.94
C LYS A 286 20.54 5.68 8.78
N ILE A 287 19.70 6.72 8.92
CA ILE A 287 20.04 7.97 9.61
C ILE A 287 19.24 8.20 10.89
N GLY A 288 18.19 7.41 11.12
CA GLY A 288 17.37 7.55 12.30
C GLY A 288 16.30 6.47 12.44
N TYR A 289 15.58 6.55 13.56
CA TYR A 289 14.41 5.76 13.88
C TYR A 289 13.47 6.60 14.74
N GLN A 290 12.21 6.76 14.28
CA GLN A 290 11.18 7.49 15.01
C GLN A 290 10.22 6.49 15.66
N LEU A 291 10.15 6.47 16.99
CA LEU A 291 9.11 5.71 17.70
C LEU A 291 7.73 6.31 17.42
N THR A 292 6.74 5.46 17.28
CA THR A 292 5.35 5.83 16.99
C THR A 292 4.39 5.26 18.04
N GLY A 293 3.10 5.50 17.85
CA GLY A 293 2.06 4.70 18.50
C GLY A 293 2.05 3.26 18.02
N ILE A 294 1.20 2.43 18.63
CA ILE A 294 1.20 0.98 18.46
C ILE A 294 0.67 0.60 17.06
N HIS A 295 1.39 -0.30 16.41
CA HIS A 295 1.06 -0.91 15.12
C HIS A 295 0.97 0.10 13.95
N PRO A 296 2.09 0.77 13.58
CA PRO A 296 2.15 1.69 12.43
C PRO A 296 2.08 0.91 11.10
N ARG A 297 0.85 0.53 10.69
CA ARG A 297 0.62 -0.35 9.54
C ARG A 297 0.84 0.33 8.20
N ASN A 298 0.53 1.63 8.12
CA ASN A 298 0.61 2.43 6.92
C ASN A 298 0.94 3.88 7.28
N PHE A 299 1.57 4.58 6.37
CA PHE A 299 1.80 6.02 6.50
C PHE A 299 1.82 6.67 5.13
N VAL A 300 1.69 7.99 5.07
CA VAL A 300 1.80 8.77 3.83
C VAL A 300 2.63 10.02 4.09
N ILE A 301 3.26 10.50 3.03
CA ILE A 301 3.97 11.79 3.02
C ILE A 301 3.09 12.79 2.28
N THR A 302 2.97 14.01 2.80
CA THR A 302 2.22 15.07 2.12
C THR A 302 2.84 15.40 0.76
N PRO A 303 2.05 15.83 -0.24
CA PRO A 303 2.55 16.14 -1.59
C PRO A 303 3.67 17.19 -1.62
N ASN A 304 3.68 18.13 -0.64
CA ASN A 304 4.75 19.12 -0.48
C ASN A 304 5.98 18.60 0.30
N GLY A 305 5.96 17.33 0.72
CA GLY A 305 7.07 16.71 1.47
C GLY A 305 7.28 17.25 2.87
N LYS A 306 6.30 17.99 3.44
CA LYS A 306 6.48 18.68 4.73
C LYS A 306 6.11 17.81 5.92
N PHE A 307 5.11 16.93 5.78
CA PHE A 307 4.63 16.08 6.85
C PHE A 307 4.58 14.61 6.44
N LEU A 308 4.78 13.75 7.43
CA LEU A 308 4.50 12.33 7.38
C LEU A 308 3.35 12.04 8.36
N LEU A 309 2.30 11.39 7.88
CA LEU A 309 1.15 10.97 8.67
C LEU A 309 1.19 9.46 8.84
N CYS A 310 1.22 8.98 10.07
CA CYS A 310 1.37 7.56 10.41
C CYS A 310 0.11 7.00 11.06
N ALA A 311 -0.49 6.00 10.42
CA ALA A 311 -1.65 5.27 10.93
C ALA A 311 -1.23 4.23 11.98
N CYS A 312 -1.39 4.58 13.24
CA CYS A 312 -1.09 3.73 14.40
C CYS A 312 -2.37 2.99 14.83
N ARG A 313 -2.60 1.79 14.25
CA ARG A 313 -3.86 1.05 14.36
C ARG A 313 -4.33 0.88 15.80
N ASP A 314 -3.48 0.34 16.65
CA ASP A 314 -3.88 -0.06 18.00
C ASP A 314 -3.82 1.09 19.03
N SER A 315 -3.25 2.23 18.63
CA SER A 315 -3.34 3.50 19.37
C SER A 315 -4.56 4.33 18.96
N HIS A 316 -5.34 3.94 17.93
CA HIS A 316 -6.51 4.66 17.44
C HIS A 316 -6.22 6.11 17.05
N ILE A 317 -5.05 6.36 16.45
CA ILE A 317 -4.61 7.69 16.03
C ILE A 317 -3.89 7.62 14.68
N VAL A 318 -3.91 8.74 13.97
CA VAL A 318 -2.95 9.07 12.92
C VAL A 318 -2.02 10.14 13.49
N GLN A 319 -0.76 9.78 13.71
CA GLN A 319 0.26 10.71 14.20
C GLN A 319 0.79 11.57 13.06
N VAL A 320 1.04 12.85 13.33
CA VAL A 320 1.52 13.81 12.36
C VAL A 320 2.95 14.25 12.72
N TYR A 321 3.91 13.90 11.88
CA TYR A 321 5.31 14.29 12.03
C TYR A 321 5.70 15.33 11.00
N GLU A 322 6.44 16.35 11.39
CA GLU A 322 7.11 17.28 10.48
C GLU A 322 8.42 16.65 9.99
N ILE A 323 8.66 16.69 8.68
CA ILE A 323 9.89 16.22 8.06
C ILE A 323 10.87 17.38 7.99
N ASP A 324 12.03 17.24 8.64
CA ASP A 324 13.14 18.15 8.44
C ASP A 324 13.74 17.95 7.04
N LYS A 325 13.60 18.95 6.17
CA LYS A 325 14.01 18.86 4.77
C LYS A 325 15.51 18.68 4.56
N GLN A 326 16.35 19.02 5.55
CA GLN A 326 17.81 18.89 5.43
C GLN A 326 18.29 17.53 5.89
N SER A 327 17.81 17.07 7.04
CA SER A 327 18.25 15.84 7.67
C SER A 327 17.34 14.63 7.38
N GLY A 328 16.08 14.82 6.95
CA GLY A 328 15.08 13.77 6.82
C GLY A 328 14.50 13.29 8.15
N LEU A 329 14.96 13.79 9.28
CA LEU A 329 14.47 13.37 10.58
C LEU A 329 13.03 13.83 10.82
N LEU A 330 12.28 13.03 11.57
CA LEU A 330 10.90 13.27 11.92
C LEU A 330 10.80 13.98 13.28
N LYS A 331 9.95 14.98 13.36
CA LYS A 331 9.62 15.68 14.59
C LYS A 331 8.12 15.52 14.84
N ASP A 332 7.77 14.97 16.00
CA ASP A 332 6.38 14.89 16.44
C ASP A 332 5.77 16.29 16.58
N THR A 333 4.64 16.52 15.95
CA THR A 333 3.93 17.81 16.01
C THR A 333 2.93 17.90 17.16
N GLY A 334 2.57 16.77 17.77
CA GLY A 334 1.49 16.67 18.75
C GLY A 334 0.09 16.95 18.17
N LYS A 335 -0.07 16.98 16.85
CA LYS A 335 -1.32 17.28 16.14
C LYS A 335 -2.01 16.00 15.65
N ASP A 336 -2.14 15.04 16.53
CA ASP A 336 -2.69 13.72 16.22
C ASP A 336 -4.16 13.79 15.81
N ILE A 337 -4.54 12.95 14.86
CA ILE A 337 -5.92 12.79 14.38
C ILE A 337 -6.49 11.52 15.02
N ARG A 338 -7.56 11.64 15.78
CA ARG A 338 -8.24 10.50 16.38
C ARG A 338 -9.11 9.78 15.35
N VAL A 339 -8.81 8.53 15.11
CA VAL A 339 -9.53 7.63 14.18
C VAL A 339 -9.46 6.22 14.73
N SER A 340 -10.59 5.52 14.76
CA SER A 340 -10.63 4.11 15.19
C SER A 340 -9.82 3.25 14.21
N LYS A 341 -8.81 2.54 14.73
CA LYS A 341 -7.98 1.53 14.04
C LYS A 341 -7.54 1.90 12.61
N PRO A 342 -6.88 3.06 12.38
CA PRO A 342 -6.48 3.46 11.04
C PRO A 342 -5.42 2.51 10.48
N VAL A 343 -5.57 2.06 9.22
CA VAL A 343 -4.69 1.08 8.57
C VAL A 343 -4.28 1.44 7.15
N CYS A 344 -4.92 2.44 6.54
CA CYS A 344 -4.60 2.94 5.21
C CYS A 344 -4.90 4.43 5.11
N LEU A 345 -3.95 5.20 4.61
CA LEU A 345 -4.07 6.63 4.37
C LEU A 345 -3.84 6.93 2.90
N LYS A 346 -4.65 7.80 2.30
CA LYS A 346 -4.46 8.31 0.94
C LYS A 346 -4.78 9.80 0.89
N PHE A 347 -3.98 10.54 0.15
CA PHE A 347 -4.28 11.92 -0.23
C PHE A 347 -5.05 11.96 -1.55
N THR A 348 -5.96 12.90 -1.67
CA THR A 348 -6.56 13.35 -2.92
C THR A 348 -6.67 14.87 -2.88
N ASP A 349 -6.53 15.52 -4.03
CA ASP A 349 -6.78 16.95 -4.14
C ASP A 349 -8.29 17.22 -4.01
N MET A 350 -8.65 18.19 -3.19
CA MET A 350 -10.01 18.65 -3.00
C MET A 350 -10.26 19.98 -3.70
#